data_18b098411850b18d2fcfd5aaf350c74a
#
_entry.id   18b098411850b18d2fcfd5aaf350c74a
#
_cell.length_a   1.000
_cell.length_b   1.000
_cell.length_c   1.000
_cell.angle_alpha   90.00
_cell.angle_beta   90.00
_cell.angle_gamma   90.00
#
_symmetry.space_group_name_H-M   'P 1'
#
loop_
_entity.id
_entity.type
_entity.pdbx_description
1 polymer ?
#
loop_
_entity_poly.entity_id
_entity_poly.type
_entity_poly.pdbx_seq_one_letter_code
_entity_poly.pdbx_strand_id
1 'polypeptide(L)'
;WQLRVAAFNVDPESNGNSSRAWKLSPKHTTGTVVPIELVYKQAGTLPREYNLGYYYDSSDAKRIGSNEKVSGRGGHYLLIDQAVWASSASAGRVLHAFGQYSAASEAASPFSKWYGAGMVLYKPLEGRPRDTLALGYGRAVQNPRSRDVQELAAFNAGADYPNLSNAEQLIELSYGYQATPW
;
A
#
# COMPACT_ATOMS: atom_id res chain seq x y z
N TRP A 1 6.22 -2.27 -21.84
CA TRP A 1 5.86 -1.09 -21.05
C TRP A 1 4.39 -0.77 -21.23
N GLN A 2 3.73 -0.34 -20.15
CA GLN A 2 2.34 0.14 -20.18
C GLN A 2 2.26 1.43 -19.35
N LEU A 3 1.52 2.42 -19.86
CA LEU A 3 1.13 3.61 -19.11
C LEU A 3 -0.35 3.47 -18.77
N ARG A 4 -0.68 3.64 -17.49
CA ARG A 4 -2.06 3.61 -16.99
C ARG A 4 -2.39 4.97 -16.40
N VAL A 5 -3.53 5.50 -16.75
CA VAL A 5 -4.07 6.76 -16.20
C VAL A 5 -5.54 6.54 -15.90
N ALA A 6 -5.99 7.04 -14.77
CA ALA A 6 -7.40 7.03 -14.41
C ALA A 6 -7.81 8.34 -13.73
N ALA A 7 -9.09 8.55 -13.56
CA ALA A 7 -9.64 9.65 -12.77
C ALA A 7 -10.83 9.13 -11.94
N PHE A 8 -10.86 9.48 -10.66
CA PHE A 8 -11.90 9.05 -9.72
C PHE A 8 -12.46 10.26 -8.97
N ASN A 9 -13.77 10.33 -8.84
CA ASN A 9 -14.41 11.31 -7.97
C ASN A 9 -14.12 11.01 -6.50
N VAL A 10 -13.86 12.05 -5.73
CA VAL A 10 -13.80 11.97 -4.26
C VAL A 10 -15.16 12.41 -3.72
N ASP A 11 -15.91 11.46 -3.21
CA ASP A 11 -17.20 11.69 -2.53
C ASP A 11 -17.13 11.11 -1.11
N PRO A 12 -16.97 11.96 -0.08
CA PRO A 12 -16.92 11.53 1.32
C PRO A 12 -18.19 10.82 1.80
N GLU A 13 -19.33 11.10 1.17
CA GLU A 13 -20.60 10.49 1.55
C GLU A 13 -20.76 9.06 1.00
N SER A 14 -19.97 8.65 0.01
CA SER A 14 -19.98 7.29 -0.51
C SER A 14 -19.33 6.30 0.47
N ASN A 15 -18.51 6.81 1.39
CA ASN A 15 -17.81 6.00 2.37
C ASN A 15 -18.74 5.58 3.52
N GLY A 16 -18.94 4.28 3.69
CA GLY A 16 -19.76 3.70 4.77
C GLY A 16 -21.23 3.43 4.42
N ASN A 17 -21.67 3.70 3.19
CA ASN A 17 -23.03 3.36 2.74
C ASN A 17 -23.01 2.55 1.44
N SER A 18 -23.18 1.24 1.55
CA SER A 18 -23.11 0.30 0.41
C SER A 18 -24.12 0.63 -0.71
N SER A 19 -25.27 1.25 -0.39
CA SER A 19 -26.26 1.65 -1.40
C SER A 19 -25.79 2.82 -2.27
N ARG A 20 -24.76 3.56 -1.85
CA ARG A 20 -24.20 4.71 -2.60
C ARG A 20 -23.11 4.34 -3.58
N ALA A 21 -22.52 3.15 -3.48
CA ALA A 21 -21.50 2.67 -4.42
C ALA A 21 -21.95 2.67 -5.90
N TRP A 22 -23.26 2.59 -6.14
CA TRP A 22 -23.90 2.62 -7.45
C TRP A 22 -24.47 3.99 -7.87
N LYS A 23 -24.37 5.01 -7.01
CA LYS A 23 -24.81 6.37 -7.33
C LYS A 23 -23.69 7.15 -7.97
N LEU A 24 -23.62 7.15 -9.28
CA LEU A 24 -22.65 7.90 -10.09
C LEU A 24 -22.95 9.42 -10.17
N SER A 25 -23.69 9.97 -9.19
CA SER A 25 -24.03 11.39 -9.18
C SER A 25 -22.87 12.22 -8.63
N PRO A 26 -22.36 13.24 -9.35
CA PRO A 26 -21.27 14.09 -8.87
C PRO A 26 -21.71 15.13 -7.82
N LYS A 27 -22.94 15.09 -7.30
CA LYS A 27 -23.51 16.13 -6.42
C LYS A 27 -22.73 16.38 -5.12
N HIS A 28 -21.98 15.40 -4.64
CA HIS A 28 -21.21 15.47 -3.39
C HIS A 28 -19.70 15.35 -3.62
N THR A 29 -19.28 15.52 -4.88
CA THR A 29 -17.87 15.48 -5.25
C THR A 29 -17.12 16.65 -4.64
N THR A 30 -16.10 16.36 -3.82
CA THR A 30 -15.22 17.35 -3.20
C THR A 30 -13.90 17.51 -3.93
N GLY A 31 -13.63 16.64 -4.91
CA GLY A 31 -12.42 16.67 -5.73
C GLY A 31 -12.30 15.47 -6.63
N THR A 32 -11.13 15.32 -7.22
CA THR A 32 -10.78 14.24 -8.15
C THR A 32 -9.41 13.67 -7.79
N VAL A 33 -9.28 12.36 -7.77
CA VAL A 33 -7.99 11.65 -7.70
C VAL A 33 -7.59 11.21 -9.10
N VAL A 34 -6.39 11.58 -9.52
CA VAL A 34 -5.81 11.20 -10.81
C VAL A 34 -4.52 10.40 -10.54
N PRO A 35 -4.56 9.06 -10.61
CA PRO A 35 -3.37 8.24 -10.62
C PRO A 35 -2.78 8.11 -12.03
N ILE A 36 -1.44 8.07 -12.09
CA ILE A 36 -0.64 7.75 -13.27
C ILE A 36 0.34 6.66 -12.87
N GLU A 37 0.41 5.56 -13.62
CA GLU A 37 1.28 4.43 -13.35
C GLU A 37 2.03 4.01 -14.60
N LEU A 38 3.35 3.87 -14.49
CA LEU A 38 4.19 3.24 -15.50
C LEU A 38 4.50 1.80 -15.07
N VAL A 39 4.16 0.84 -15.91
CA VAL A 39 4.33 -0.59 -15.65
C VAL A 39 5.34 -1.18 -16.63
N TYR A 40 6.34 -1.87 -16.10
CA TYR A 40 7.22 -2.72 -16.86
C TYR A 40 6.94 -4.18 -16.54
N LYS A 41 6.67 -4.97 -17.56
CA LYS A 41 6.48 -6.43 -17.43
C LYS A 41 7.41 -7.17 -18.38
N GLN A 42 8.02 -8.22 -17.87
CA GLN A 42 8.79 -9.16 -18.66
C GLN A 42 8.35 -10.59 -18.31
N ALA A 43 7.91 -11.32 -19.31
CA ALA A 43 7.64 -12.75 -19.21
C ALA A 43 8.93 -13.57 -19.41
N GLY A 44 8.88 -14.85 -19.09
CA GLY A 44 9.99 -15.79 -19.27
C GLY A 44 10.15 -16.71 -18.07
N THR A 45 11.30 -17.37 -17.96
CA THR A 45 11.61 -18.30 -16.86
C THR A 45 11.65 -17.59 -15.50
N LEU A 46 12.11 -16.36 -15.49
CA LEU A 46 12.14 -15.49 -14.31
C LEU A 46 11.33 -14.22 -14.61
N PRO A 47 9.98 -14.28 -14.55
CA PRO A 47 9.13 -13.14 -14.83
C PRO A 47 9.34 -12.03 -13.81
N ARG A 48 9.10 -10.80 -14.26
CA ARG A 48 9.20 -9.60 -13.41
C ARG A 48 8.16 -8.56 -13.79
N GLU A 49 7.72 -7.82 -12.80
CA GLU A 49 6.85 -6.68 -12.94
C GLU A 49 7.30 -5.55 -12.01
N TYR A 50 7.45 -4.35 -12.56
CA TYR A 50 7.80 -3.14 -11.81
C TYR A 50 6.80 -2.06 -12.13
N ASN A 51 6.21 -1.47 -11.09
CA ASN A 51 5.21 -0.43 -11.21
C ASN A 51 5.69 0.82 -10.48
N LEU A 52 5.81 1.92 -11.21
CA LEU A 52 6.08 3.24 -10.65
C LEU A 52 4.83 4.10 -10.83
N GLY A 53 4.28 4.57 -9.73
CA GLY A 53 3.05 5.34 -9.73
C GLY A 53 3.15 6.66 -8.98
N TYR A 54 2.32 7.59 -9.40
CA TYR A 54 2.05 8.86 -8.74
C TYR A 54 0.55 9.09 -8.75
N TYR A 55 0.02 9.69 -7.71
CA TYR A 55 -1.37 10.15 -7.70
C TYR A 55 -1.45 11.59 -7.19
N TYR A 56 -2.43 12.31 -7.71
CA TYR A 56 -2.81 13.63 -7.25
C TYR A 56 -4.28 13.63 -6.85
N ASP A 57 -4.59 14.16 -5.68
CA ASP A 57 -5.94 14.31 -5.13
C ASP A 57 -6.22 15.80 -4.92
N SER A 58 -7.16 16.34 -5.67
CA SER A 58 -7.54 17.75 -5.62
C SER A 58 -8.52 18.08 -4.49
N SER A 59 -9.02 17.07 -3.77
CA SER A 59 -9.99 17.30 -2.69
C SER A 59 -9.38 18.00 -1.49
N ASP A 60 -10.23 18.71 -0.75
CA ASP A 60 -9.86 19.32 0.51
C ASP A 60 -9.71 18.27 1.62
N ALA A 61 -8.71 18.45 2.46
CA ALA A 61 -8.55 17.71 3.69
C ALA A 61 -8.18 18.63 4.84
N LYS A 62 -8.44 18.21 6.06
CA LYS A 62 -7.96 18.90 7.24
C LYS A 62 -6.46 18.64 7.41
N ARG A 63 -5.67 19.71 7.59
CA ARG A 63 -4.24 19.57 7.92
C ARG A 63 -4.10 18.94 9.30
N ILE A 64 -3.20 17.96 9.41
CA ILE A 64 -2.89 17.35 10.72
C ILE A 64 -2.31 18.41 11.64
N GLY A 65 -2.84 18.47 12.86
CA GLY A 65 -2.41 19.42 13.91
C GLY A 65 -2.95 20.85 13.77
N SER A 66 -3.83 21.10 12.81
CA SER A 66 -4.47 22.42 12.68
C SER A 66 -5.91 22.32 12.18
N ASN A 67 -6.62 23.46 12.18
CA ASN A 67 -7.96 23.55 11.56
C ASN A 67 -7.91 24.04 10.12
N GLU A 68 -6.73 24.23 9.56
CA GLU A 68 -6.57 24.65 8.18
C GLU A 68 -6.98 23.56 7.21
N LYS A 69 -7.58 23.94 6.10
CA LYS A 69 -7.81 23.07 4.96
C LYS A 69 -6.60 23.07 4.06
N VAL A 70 -6.30 21.89 3.51
CA VAL A 70 -5.26 21.68 2.50
C VAL A 70 -5.92 21.06 1.27
N SER A 71 -5.75 21.69 0.13
CA SER A 71 -6.13 21.17 -1.19
C SER A 71 -4.88 20.67 -1.92
N GLY A 72 -5.04 19.67 -2.76
CA GLY A 72 -3.94 19.21 -3.60
C GLY A 72 -2.94 18.35 -2.83
N ARG A 73 -3.30 17.10 -2.59
CA ARG A 73 -2.44 16.09 -1.96
C ARG A 73 -1.94 15.13 -3.01
N GLY A 74 -0.75 14.62 -2.82
CA GLY A 74 -0.20 13.63 -3.72
C GLY A 74 0.63 12.59 -2.99
N GLY A 75 0.99 11.57 -3.73
CA GLY A 75 1.89 10.53 -3.27
C GLY A 75 2.47 9.76 -4.44
N HIS A 76 3.50 8.99 -4.15
CA HIS A 76 4.13 8.13 -5.14
C HIS A 76 4.39 6.77 -4.55
N TYR A 77 4.52 5.77 -5.41
CA TYR A 77 4.81 4.42 -5.01
C TYR A 77 5.65 3.68 -6.04
N LEU A 78 6.37 2.69 -5.55
CA LEU A 78 7.11 1.72 -6.33
C LEU A 78 6.71 0.32 -5.86
N LEU A 79 6.31 -0.53 -6.80
CA LEU A 79 6.05 -1.94 -6.56
C LEU A 79 7.01 -2.76 -7.43
N ILE A 80 7.59 -3.78 -6.83
CA ILE A 80 8.51 -4.70 -7.47
C ILE A 80 8.02 -6.12 -7.19
N ASP A 81 7.86 -6.91 -8.24
CA ASP A 81 7.70 -8.36 -8.15
C ASP A 81 8.66 -9.01 -9.15
N GLN A 82 9.46 -9.93 -8.69
CA GLN A 82 10.44 -10.61 -9.53
C GLN A 82 10.63 -12.05 -9.09
N ALA A 83 10.49 -12.98 -10.02
CA ALA A 83 11.02 -14.33 -9.84
C ALA A 83 12.54 -14.27 -9.78
N VAL A 84 13.12 -14.64 -8.66
CA VAL A 84 14.57 -14.60 -8.41
C VAL A 84 15.22 -15.97 -8.57
N TRP A 85 14.41 -17.02 -8.50
CA TRP A 85 14.87 -18.38 -8.69
C TRP A 85 13.74 -19.27 -9.20
N ALA A 86 14.08 -20.21 -10.07
CA ALA A 86 13.21 -21.28 -10.50
C ALA A 86 13.98 -22.60 -10.49
N SER A 87 13.34 -23.66 -10.01
CA SER A 87 13.91 -25.00 -10.09
C SER A 87 13.80 -25.54 -11.53
N SER A 88 14.37 -26.75 -11.76
CA SER A 88 14.15 -27.47 -13.01
C SER A 88 12.66 -27.59 -13.35
N ALA A 89 12.33 -27.70 -14.64
CA ALA A 89 10.94 -27.72 -15.12
C ALA A 89 10.09 -28.82 -14.46
N SER A 90 10.71 -29.97 -14.11
CA SER A 90 10.02 -31.09 -13.45
C SER A 90 9.57 -30.78 -12.02
N ALA A 91 10.32 -29.98 -11.27
CA ALA A 91 9.95 -29.59 -9.89
C ALA A 91 8.96 -28.40 -9.86
N GLY A 92 9.05 -27.48 -10.83
CA GLY A 92 8.13 -26.35 -11.00
C GLY A 92 8.06 -25.38 -9.82
N ARG A 93 9.11 -25.31 -9.01
CA ARG A 93 9.22 -24.36 -7.86
C ARG A 93 9.72 -23.05 -8.35
N VAL A 94 9.12 -21.95 -7.86
CA VAL A 94 9.56 -20.59 -8.19
C VAL A 94 9.60 -19.77 -6.90
N LEU A 95 10.70 -19.05 -6.68
CA LEU A 95 10.83 -18.08 -5.62
C LEU A 95 10.67 -16.69 -6.21
N HIS A 96 9.66 -15.96 -5.76
CA HIS A 96 9.47 -14.54 -6.03
C HIS A 96 10.00 -13.70 -4.87
N ALA A 97 10.68 -12.63 -5.18
CA ALA A 97 10.94 -11.54 -4.27
C ALA A 97 10.02 -10.36 -4.63
N PHE A 98 9.41 -9.75 -3.64
CA PHE A 98 8.63 -8.54 -3.84
C PHE A 98 9.12 -7.41 -2.96
N GLY A 99 8.89 -6.19 -3.41
CA GLY A 99 9.16 -4.98 -2.67
C GLY A 99 8.12 -3.93 -2.96
N GLN A 100 7.79 -3.13 -1.96
CA GLN A 100 6.94 -1.95 -2.15
C GLN A 100 7.43 -0.78 -1.32
N TYR A 101 7.30 0.39 -1.89
CA TYR A 101 7.52 1.66 -1.24
C TYR A 101 6.37 2.59 -1.59
N SER A 102 5.88 3.33 -0.64
CA SER A 102 4.99 4.46 -0.91
C SER A 102 5.29 5.63 0.02
N ALA A 103 5.04 6.83 -0.49
CA ALA A 103 5.07 8.06 0.29
C ALA A 103 3.83 8.89 -0.04
N ALA A 104 3.25 9.50 0.98
CA ALA A 104 2.07 10.34 0.89
C ALA A 104 2.34 11.74 1.44
N SER A 105 1.51 12.71 1.04
CA SER A 105 1.60 14.08 1.53
C SER A 105 1.49 14.13 3.07
N GLU A 106 2.48 14.70 3.73
CA GLU A 106 2.52 14.88 5.18
C GLU A 106 1.46 15.87 5.70
N ALA A 107 0.82 16.61 4.81
CA ALA A 107 -0.17 17.60 5.23
C ALA A 107 -1.41 16.96 5.88
N ALA A 108 -1.85 15.78 5.39
CA ALA A 108 -3.10 15.17 5.81
C ALA A 108 -3.06 13.64 5.96
N SER A 109 -1.95 12.98 5.65
CA SER A 109 -1.83 11.54 5.80
C SER A 109 -1.26 11.17 7.19
N PRO A 110 -1.89 10.27 7.96
CA PRO A 110 -1.38 9.86 9.28
C PRO A 110 -0.05 9.09 9.19
N PHE A 111 0.20 8.41 8.07
CA PHE A 111 1.48 7.79 7.76
C PHE A 111 2.11 8.52 6.57
N SER A 112 3.40 8.83 6.67
CA SER A 112 4.14 9.53 5.61
C SER A 112 4.76 8.57 4.60
N LYS A 113 5.16 7.37 5.05
CA LYS A 113 5.84 6.37 4.21
C LYS A 113 5.44 4.96 4.62
N TRP A 114 5.47 4.07 3.63
CA TRP A 114 5.36 2.62 3.81
C TRP A 114 6.49 1.93 3.07
N TYR A 115 7.06 0.93 3.72
CA TYR A 115 8.03 0.01 3.15
C TYR A 115 7.53 -1.42 3.35
N GLY A 116 7.60 -2.23 2.33
CA GLY A 116 7.32 -3.65 2.39
C GLY A 116 8.33 -4.42 1.55
N ALA A 117 8.74 -5.58 2.03
CA ALA A 117 9.57 -6.51 1.26
C ALA A 117 9.30 -7.95 1.72
N GLY A 118 9.49 -8.89 0.82
CA GLY A 118 9.33 -10.29 1.19
C GLY A 118 9.63 -11.24 0.05
N MET A 119 9.36 -12.51 0.33
CA MET A 119 9.55 -13.61 -0.61
C MET A 119 8.35 -14.54 -0.57
N VAL A 120 8.00 -15.12 -1.72
CA VAL A 120 6.97 -16.14 -1.86
C VAL A 120 7.56 -17.32 -2.62
N LEU A 121 7.61 -18.47 -1.97
CA LEU A 121 7.97 -19.75 -2.60
C LEU A 121 6.69 -20.45 -3.05
N TYR A 122 6.52 -20.61 -4.35
CA TYR A 122 5.45 -21.40 -4.93
C TYR A 122 5.83 -22.88 -4.95
N LYS A 123 4.86 -23.75 -4.66
CA LYS A 123 5.04 -25.20 -4.59
C LYS A 123 6.13 -25.62 -3.59
N PRO A 124 6.07 -25.23 -2.31
CA PRO A 124 7.11 -25.52 -1.31
C PRO A 124 7.28 -27.01 -1.06
N LEU A 125 6.21 -27.80 -1.20
CA LEU A 125 6.20 -29.23 -0.92
C LEU A 125 5.87 -30.05 -2.19
N GLU A 126 6.50 -31.22 -2.32
CA GLU A 126 6.14 -32.21 -3.33
C GLU A 126 4.73 -32.74 -3.08
N GLY A 127 3.94 -32.95 -4.12
CA GLY A 127 2.53 -33.34 -3.99
C GLY A 127 1.56 -32.20 -3.66
N ARG A 128 2.06 -30.99 -3.41
CA ARG A 128 1.26 -29.80 -3.10
C ARG A 128 1.56 -28.66 -4.11
N PRO A 129 1.15 -28.80 -5.40
CA PRO A 129 1.63 -27.92 -6.48
C PRO A 129 1.07 -26.49 -6.42
N ARG A 130 0.06 -26.24 -5.60
CA ARG A 130 -0.64 -24.95 -5.51
C ARG A 130 -0.44 -24.24 -4.19
N ASP A 131 0.28 -24.87 -3.27
CA ASP A 131 0.57 -24.24 -1.99
C ASP A 131 1.67 -23.19 -2.12
N THR A 132 1.69 -22.26 -1.19
CA THR A 132 2.68 -21.19 -1.11
C THR A 132 3.24 -21.07 0.29
N LEU A 133 4.50 -20.69 0.40
CA LEU A 133 5.14 -20.29 1.65
C LEU A 133 5.66 -18.86 1.46
N ALA A 134 5.30 -17.95 2.35
CA ALA A 134 5.72 -16.57 2.24
C ALA A 134 6.30 -16.05 3.56
N LEU A 135 7.30 -15.17 3.41
CA LEU A 135 7.86 -14.37 4.49
C LEU A 135 7.83 -12.90 4.06
N GLY A 136 7.26 -12.05 4.89
CA GLY A 136 7.14 -10.62 4.63
C GLY A 136 7.58 -9.77 5.81
N TYR A 137 8.05 -8.59 5.49
CA TYR A 137 8.33 -7.50 6.42
C TYR A 137 7.62 -6.24 5.94
N GLY A 138 7.02 -5.51 6.87
CA GLY A 138 6.39 -4.22 6.61
C GLY A 138 6.78 -3.18 7.65
N ARG A 139 6.88 -1.92 7.21
CA ARG A 139 7.13 -0.77 8.07
C ARG A 139 6.31 0.42 7.62
N ALA A 140 5.40 0.89 8.49
CA ALA A 140 4.65 2.12 8.33
C ALA A 140 5.32 3.23 9.15
N VAL A 141 5.80 4.28 8.49
CA VAL A 141 6.42 5.43 9.16
C VAL A 141 5.34 6.45 9.46
N GLN A 142 5.15 6.75 10.73
CA GLN A 142 4.18 7.73 11.18
C GLN A 142 4.56 9.13 10.67
N ASN A 143 3.57 9.91 10.30
CA ASN A 143 3.78 11.29 9.95
C ASN A 143 4.26 12.08 11.18
N PRO A 144 5.38 12.84 11.11
CA PRO A 144 5.89 13.62 12.23
C PRO A 144 4.83 14.53 12.84
N ARG A 145 4.02 15.22 12.02
CA ARG A 145 2.92 16.06 12.50
C ARG A 145 1.88 15.29 13.32
N SER A 146 1.55 14.07 12.87
CA SER A 146 0.62 13.20 13.59
C SER A 146 1.17 12.78 14.94
N ARG A 147 2.46 12.46 14.99
CA ARG A 147 3.16 12.11 16.22
C ARG A 147 3.20 13.30 17.17
N ASP A 148 3.60 14.48 16.72
CA ASP A 148 3.68 15.69 17.55
C ASP A 148 2.32 16.03 18.19
N VAL A 149 1.22 15.86 17.44
CA VAL A 149 -0.15 16.03 17.97
C VAL A 149 -0.47 15.01 19.06
N GLN A 150 -0.09 13.76 18.87
CA GLN A 150 -0.33 12.69 19.85
C GLN A 150 0.54 12.89 21.10
N GLU A 151 1.80 13.27 20.95
CA GLU A 151 2.71 13.58 22.05
C GLU A 151 2.18 14.75 22.88
N LEU A 152 1.72 15.83 22.24
CA LEU A 152 1.11 16.96 22.91
C LEU A 152 -0.17 16.57 23.66
N ALA A 153 -1.02 15.76 23.04
CA ALA A 153 -2.24 15.27 23.67
C ALA A 153 -1.94 14.39 24.89
N ALA A 154 -0.95 13.52 24.81
CA ALA A 154 -0.52 12.68 25.93
C ALA A 154 0.09 13.49 27.06
N PHE A 155 0.93 14.48 26.73
CA PHE A 155 1.48 15.43 27.71
C PHE A 155 0.38 16.20 28.45
N ASN A 156 -0.61 16.73 27.73
CA ASN A 156 -1.75 17.43 28.31
C ASN A 156 -2.63 16.53 29.20
N ALA A 157 -2.59 15.21 28.95
CA ALA A 157 -3.26 14.20 29.79
C ALA A 157 -2.43 13.76 31.00
N GLY A 158 -1.27 14.37 31.25
CA GLY A 158 -0.40 14.11 32.41
C GLY A 158 0.64 13.00 32.20
N ALA A 159 0.92 12.61 30.96
CA ALA A 159 2.03 11.68 30.67
C ALA A 159 3.38 12.44 30.71
N ASP A 160 4.32 11.91 31.47
CA ASP A 160 5.70 12.41 31.48
C ASP A 160 6.40 12.00 30.18
N TYR A 161 6.73 12.98 29.32
CA TYR A 161 7.51 12.82 28.09
C TYR A 161 7.15 11.54 27.27
N PRO A 162 5.96 11.48 26.69
CA PRO A 162 5.56 10.32 25.91
C PRO A 162 6.49 10.16 24.69
N ASN A 163 7.32 9.13 24.71
CA ASN A 163 8.17 8.79 23.58
C ASN A 163 7.40 7.82 22.67
N LEU A 164 6.64 8.37 21.73
CA LEU A 164 5.88 7.57 20.78
C LEU A 164 6.80 7.02 19.69
N SER A 165 6.57 5.78 19.30
CA SER A 165 7.27 5.15 18.19
C SER A 165 7.06 5.95 16.91
N ASN A 166 8.12 6.15 16.14
CA ASN A 166 8.04 6.82 14.84
C ASN A 166 7.58 5.90 13.70
N ALA A 167 7.42 4.61 13.96
CA ALA A 167 7.00 3.64 12.97
C ALA A 167 6.39 2.40 13.63
N GLU A 168 5.47 1.78 12.92
CA GLU A 168 4.96 0.44 13.18
C GLU A 168 5.68 -0.54 12.26
N GLN A 169 5.95 -1.75 12.76
CA GLN A 169 6.64 -2.79 12.00
C GLN A 169 5.91 -4.11 12.20
N LEU A 170 5.91 -4.93 11.15
CA LEU A 170 5.39 -6.27 11.20
C LEU A 170 6.31 -7.24 10.45
N ILE A 171 6.36 -8.47 10.93
CA ILE A 171 6.93 -9.62 10.23
C ILE A 171 5.81 -10.65 10.13
N GLU A 172 5.63 -11.20 8.95
CA GLU A 172 4.63 -12.23 8.67
C GLU A 172 5.29 -13.46 8.06
N LEU A 173 4.97 -14.63 8.60
CA LEU A 173 5.22 -15.92 7.99
C LEU A 173 3.88 -16.56 7.67
N SER A 174 3.62 -16.87 6.42
CA SER A 174 2.33 -17.44 6.01
C SER A 174 2.51 -18.67 5.14
N TYR A 175 1.57 -19.61 5.28
CA TYR A 175 1.46 -20.79 4.43
C TYR A 175 0.07 -20.83 3.81
N GLY A 176 0.02 -20.70 2.49
CA GLY A 176 -1.20 -20.78 1.70
C GLY A 176 -1.49 -22.24 1.33
N TYR A 177 -2.53 -22.79 1.94
CA TYR A 177 -3.02 -24.14 1.65
C TYR A 177 -4.18 -24.09 0.69
N GLN A 178 -4.10 -24.78 -0.46
CA GLN A 178 -5.20 -24.89 -1.38
C GLN A 178 -5.90 -26.25 -1.23
N ALA A 179 -7.13 -26.23 -0.66
CA ALA A 179 -7.88 -27.41 -0.33
C ALA A 179 -8.53 -28.10 -1.55
N THR A 180 -8.96 -27.32 -2.54
CA THR A 180 -9.66 -27.84 -3.74
C THR A 180 -9.04 -27.32 -5.03
N PRO A 181 -8.93 -28.13 -6.09
CA PRO A 181 -8.64 -27.60 -7.42
C PRO A 181 -9.85 -26.81 -7.94
N TRP A 182 -9.64 -25.60 -8.38
CA TRP A 182 -10.60 -24.79 -9.15
C TRP A 182 -10.43 -25.05 -10.61
#